data_1d26b87c6395d87d716b50e0dee9635d
#
_entry.id   1d26b87c6395d87d716b50e0dee9635d
#
_cell.length_a   1.000
_cell.length_b   1.000
_cell.length_c   1.000
_cell.angle_alpha   90.00
_cell.angle_beta   90.00
_cell.angle_gamma   90.00
#
_symmetry.space_group_name_H-M   'P 1'
#
loop_
_entity.id
_entity.type
_entity.pdbx_description
1 polymer ?
#
loop_
_entity_poly.entity_id
_entity_poly.type
_entity_poly.pdbx_seq_one_letter_code
_entity_poly.pdbx_strand_id
1 'polypeptide(L)'
;RQLHSLQKRQQFRIYQLDFSEETQTRPYAFYSFEEMRKLGYEQPPAADYRLMEDAAFIYAGDLSAQEILERLFVRYNGDPPPSFPGRRLAPFHVGGVDGEETRRYFYRNPNSFVEVRFSPRFALPMKPGV
;
A
#
# COMPACT_ATOMS: atom_id res chain seq x y z
N ARG A 1 -12.08 20.64 -22.99
CA ARG A 1 -11.03 20.29 -23.90
C ARG A 1 -9.67 20.33 -23.24
N GLN A 2 -9.20 21.50 -22.88
CA GLN A 2 -7.94 21.58 -22.14
C GLN A 2 -8.02 20.86 -20.82
N LEU A 3 -9.19 20.87 -20.22
CA LEU A 3 -9.39 20.24 -18.93
C LEU A 3 -9.17 18.74 -18.97
N HIS A 4 -9.40 18.12 -20.10
CA HIS A 4 -9.19 16.66 -20.20
C HIS A 4 -7.73 16.28 -20.02
N SER A 5 -6.82 17.10 -20.55
CA SER A 5 -5.39 16.81 -20.44
C SER A 5 -4.85 17.01 -19.03
N LEU A 6 -5.60 17.65 -18.13
CA LEU A 6 -5.19 17.87 -16.75
C LEU A 6 -5.48 16.67 -15.86
N GLN A 7 -6.35 15.78 -16.29
CA GLN A 7 -6.63 14.56 -15.52
C GLN A 7 -5.52 13.54 -15.72
N LYS A 8 -5.11 12.95 -14.62
CA LYS A 8 -4.10 11.90 -14.61
C LYS A 8 -4.66 10.66 -13.98
N ARG A 9 -4.09 9.54 -14.34
CA ARG A 9 -4.50 8.24 -13.85
C ARG A 9 -3.27 7.51 -13.35
N GLN A 10 -3.30 7.12 -12.09
CA GLN A 10 -2.21 6.38 -11.48
C GLN A 10 -2.69 5.01 -11.03
N GLN A 11 -2.16 3.98 -11.62
CA GLN A 11 -2.43 2.62 -11.17
C GLN A 11 -1.73 2.39 -9.85
N PHE A 12 -2.44 1.82 -8.88
CA PHE A 12 -1.87 1.56 -7.56
C PHE A 12 -2.31 0.22 -7.02
N ARG A 13 -1.59 -0.28 -6.04
CA ARG A 13 -1.93 -1.46 -5.28
C ARG A 13 -1.72 -1.21 -3.81
N ILE A 14 -2.55 -1.82 -2.99
CA ILE A 14 -2.43 -1.75 -1.54
C ILE A 14 -2.25 -3.16 -1.01
N TYR A 15 -1.20 -3.36 -0.21
CA TYR A 15 -0.93 -4.62 0.46
C TYR A 15 -0.99 -4.37 1.95
N GLN A 16 -1.72 -5.20 2.67
CA GLN A 16 -1.84 -5.09 4.12
C GLN A 16 -1.48 -6.41 4.76
N LEU A 17 -0.90 -6.34 5.96
CA LEU A 17 -0.57 -7.53 6.71
C LEU A 17 -1.83 -8.38 6.86
N ASP A 18 -1.69 -9.66 6.55
CA ASP A 18 -2.81 -10.60 6.65
C ASP A 18 -3.01 -10.93 8.13
N PHE A 19 -4.02 -10.31 8.74
CA PHE A 19 -4.23 -10.42 10.18
C PHE A 19 -4.83 -11.75 10.57
N SER A 20 -4.01 -12.79 10.52
CA SER A 20 -4.30 -14.06 11.15
C SER A 20 -3.64 -14.08 12.51
N GLU A 21 -3.99 -15.06 13.35
CA GLU A 21 -3.31 -15.22 14.63
C GLU A 21 -1.81 -15.36 14.44
N GLU A 22 -1.43 -16.05 13.38
CA GLU A 22 -0.04 -16.31 13.07
C GLU A 22 0.74 -15.03 12.78
N THR A 23 0.19 -14.14 11.95
CA THR A 23 0.88 -12.89 11.62
C THR A 23 0.86 -11.89 12.77
N GLN A 24 -0.16 -11.91 13.61
CA GLN A 24 -0.22 -11.02 14.77
C GLN A 24 0.90 -11.28 15.78
N THR A 25 1.45 -12.47 15.78
CA THR A 25 2.54 -12.82 16.67
C THR A 25 3.91 -12.50 16.11
N ARG A 26 3.98 -12.02 14.86
CA ARG A 26 5.25 -11.66 14.26
C ARG A 26 5.84 -10.44 14.97
N PRO A 27 7.15 -10.41 15.20
CA PRO A 27 7.76 -9.31 15.93
C PRO A 27 7.63 -7.96 15.23
N TYR A 28 7.48 -7.96 13.91
CA TYR A 28 7.40 -6.72 13.13
C TYR A 28 5.97 -6.20 12.92
N ALA A 29 4.95 -6.88 13.44
CA ALA A 29 3.56 -6.63 13.07
C ALA A 29 3.10 -5.18 13.24
N PHE A 30 3.69 -4.44 14.16
CA PHE A 30 3.33 -3.04 14.43
C PHE A 30 4.56 -2.14 14.50
N TYR A 31 5.58 -2.47 13.72
CA TYR A 31 6.85 -1.74 13.73
C TYR A 31 6.97 -0.81 12.53
N SER A 32 7.66 0.31 12.73
CA SER A 32 8.10 1.14 11.62
C SER A 32 9.09 0.35 10.76
N PHE A 33 9.33 0.82 9.54
CA PHE A 33 10.29 0.14 8.67
C PHE A 33 11.70 0.20 9.28
N GLU A 34 12.03 1.30 9.94
CA GLU A 34 13.32 1.43 10.61
C GLU A 34 13.50 0.36 11.69
N GLU A 35 12.47 0.15 12.50
CA GLU A 35 12.48 -0.90 13.52
C GLU A 35 12.58 -2.29 12.89
N MET A 36 11.88 -2.48 11.79
CA MET A 36 11.92 -3.74 11.05
C MET A 36 13.34 -4.03 10.55
N ARG A 37 14.03 -3.00 10.05
CA ARG A 37 15.40 -3.17 9.60
C ARG A 37 16.35 -3.53 10.72
N LYS A 38 16.11 -3.01 11.90
CA LYS A 38 16.93 -3.38 13.09
C LYS A 38 16.76 -4.85 13.44
N LEU A 39 15.63 -5.44 13.07
CA LEU A 39 15.41 -6.88 13.26
C LEU A 39 16.01 -7.73 12.16
N GLY A 40 16.63 -7.11 11.16
CA GLY A 40 17.27 -7.82 10.07
C GLY A 40 16.46 -7.91 8.77
N TYR A 41 15.29 -7.31 8.71
CA TYR A 41 14.49 -7.32 7.48
C TYR A 41 14.99 -6.24 6.52
N GLU A 42 15.32 -6.65 5.30
CA GLU A 42 15.72 -5.71 4.25
C GLU A 42 14.51 -5.13 3.51
N GLN A 43 13.39 -5.83 3.58
CA GLN A 43 12.13 -5.38 3.00
C GLN A 43 10.99 -5.99 3.80
N PRO A 44 9.78 -5.41 3.71
CA PRO A 44 8.64 -6.03 4.35
C PRO A 44 8.46 -7.46 3.83
N PRO A 45 8.21 -8.44 4.71
CA PRO A 45 8.11 -9.85 4.30
C PRO A 45 6.80 -10.09 3.55
N ALA A 46 6.86 -10.02 2.22
CA ALA A 46 5.70 -10.03 1.35
C ALA A 46 4.78 -11.23 1.58
N ALA A 47 5.34 -12.38 1.96
CA ALA A 47 4.54 -13.58 2.19
C ALA A 47 3.48 -13.41 3.29
N ASP A 48 3.65 -12.43 4.17
CA ASP A 48 2.71 -12.15 5.25
C ASP A 48 1.72 -11.03 4.88
N TYR A 49 1.84 -10.47 3.68
CA TYR A 49 0.97 -9.39 3.22
C TYR A 49 0.02 -9.90 2.16
N ARG A 50 -1.20 -9.35 2.17
CA ARG A 50 -2.22 -9.70 1.18
C ARG A 50 -2.53 -8.48 0.32
N LEU A 51 -2.67 -8.72 -0.97
CA LEU A 51 -3.15 -7.68 -1.89
C LEU A 51 -4.60 -7.35 -1.55
N MET A 52 -4.86 -6.11 -1.20
CA MET A 52 -6.17 -5.65 -0.78
C MET A 52 -6.87 -4.83 -1.84
N GLU A 53 -6.13 -4.11 -2.67
CA GLU A 53 -6.72 -3.29 -3.72
C GLU A 53 -5.76 -3.18 -4.90
N ASP A 54 -6.31 -3.16 -6.10
CA ASP A 54 -5.57 -2.97 -7.35
C ASP A 54 -6.48 -2.14 -8.25
N ALA A 55 -6.24 -0.83 -8.29
CA ALA A 55 -7.17 0.10 -8.92
C ALA A 55 -6.43 1.31 -9.46
N ALA A 56 -7.19 2.26 -9.99
CA ALA A 56 -6.63 3.50 -10.51
C ALA A 56 -7.11 4.69 -9.69
N PHE A 57 -6.17 5.60 -9.44
CA PHE A 57 -6.43 6.87 -8.76
C PHE A 57 -6.45 7.97 -9.81
N ILE A 58 -7.55 8.70 -9.89
CA ILE A 58 -7.73 9.80 -10.84
C ILE A 58 -7.51 11.10 -10.09
N TYR A 59 -6.67 11.97 -10.65
CA TYR A 59 -6.34 13.23 -9.99
C TYR A 59 -5.96 14.28 -11.03
N ALA A 60 -5.87 15.52 -10.59
CA ALA A 60 -5.41 16.62 -11.43
C ALA A 60 -4.19 17.26 -10.76
N GLY A 61 -3.34 17.89 -11.56
CA GLY A 61 -2.14 18.54 -11.06
C GLY A 61 -0.96 17.59 -10.94
N ASP A 62 0.07 18.03 -10.26
CA ASP A 62 1.30 17.26 -10.08
C ASP A 62 1.37 16.74 -8.66
N LEU A 63 1.29 15.43 -8.53
CA LEU A 63 1.43 14.76 -7.23
C LEU A 63 2.58 13.76 -7.31
N SER A 64 3.39 13.73 -6.28
CA SER A 64 4.39 12.69 -6.15
C SER A 64 3.73 11.37 -5.77
N ALA A 65 4.46 10.27 -5.93
CA ALA A 65 3.97 8.96 -5.52
C ALA A 65 3.55 8.97 -4.05
N GLN A 66 4.34 9.58 -3.20
CA GLN A 66 4.04 9.65 -1.77
C GLN A 66 2.78 10.47 -1.49
N GLU A 67 2.59 11.57 -2.21
CA GLU A 67 1.38 12.38 -2.05
C GLU A 67 0.13 11.61 -2.48
N ILE A 68 0.23 10.85 -3.56
CA ILE A 68 -0.87 9.99 -4.02
C ILE A 68 -1.21 8.97 -2.94
N LEU A 69 -0.20 8.31 -2.38
CA LEU A 69 -0.40 7.30 -1.35
C LEU A 69 -0.97 7.91 -0.06
N GLU A 70 -0.59 9.15 0.29
CA GLU A 70 -1.17 9.83 1.43
C GLU A 70 -2.66 10.07 1.24
N ARG A 71 -3.06 10.51 0.06
CA ARG A 71 -4.48 10.72 -0.25
C ARG A 71 -5.26 9.42 -0.21
N LEU A 72 -4.67 8.35 -0.74
CA LEU A 72 -5.29 7.03 -0.70
C LEU A 72 -5.41 6.53 0.74
N PHE A 73 -4.40 6.77 1.55
CA PHE A 73 -4.46 6.37 2.96
C PHE A 73 -5.60 7.07 3.70
N VAL A 74 -5.76 8.38 3.51
CA VAL A 74 -6.85 9.13 4.11
C VAL A 74 -8.19 8.53 3.70
N ARG A 75 -8.37 8.27 2.42
CA ARG A 75 -9.63 7.73 1.91
C ARG A 75 -9.91 6.33 2.46
N TYR A 76 -8.94 5.42 2.36
CA TYR A 76 -9.16 4.03 2.74
C TYR A 76 -9.19 3.82 4.25
N ASN A 77 -8.61 4.73 5.00
CA ASN A 77 -8.70 4.70 6.46
C ASN A 77 -10.01 5.30 6.95
N GLY A 78 -10.50 6.34 6.28
CA GLY A 78 -11.71 7.04 6.70
C GLY A 78 -12.98 6.43 6.15
N ASP A 79 -13.10 6.36 4.82
CA ASP A 79 -14.32 5.89 4.14
C ASP A 79 -13.92 5.08 2.91
N PRO A 80 -13.50 3.82 3.12
CA PRO A 80 -13.02 3.02 2.00
C PRO A 80 -14.13 2.71 1.01
N PRO A 81 -13.79 2.56 -0.30
CA PRO A 81 -14.79 2.18 -1.28
C PRO A 81 -15.34 0.79 -0.99
N PRO A 82 -16.57 0.50 -1.46
CA PRO A 82 -17.18 -0.83 -1.24
C PRO A 82 -16.36 -1.99 -1.77
N SER A 83 -15.51 -1.72 -2.78
CA SER A 83 -14.63 -2.76 -3.34
C SER A 83 -13.49 -3.14 -2.41
N PHE A 84 -13.18 -2.32 -1.41
CA PHE A 84 -12.08 -2.59 -0.51
C PHE A 84 -12.50 -3.63 0.51
N PRO A 85 -11.88 -4.83 0.50
CA PRO A 85 -12.32 -5.92 1.36
C PRO A 85 -11.88 -5.71 2.81
N GLY A 86 -12.74 -6.09 3.71
CA GLY A 86 -12.41 -6.12 5.12
C GLY A 86 -12.42 -4.76 5.79
N ARG A 87 -11.48 -4.56 6.68
CA ARG A 87 -11.43 -3.38 7.53
C ARG A 87 -10.68 -2.22 6.89
N ARG A 88 -10.82 -1.07 7.52
CA ARG A 88 -10.14 0.14 7.07
C ARG A 88 -8.63 -0.04 7.02
N LEU A 89 -8.02 0.68 6.10
CA LEU A 89 -6.57 0.65 5.95
C LEU A 89 -5.89 1.26 7.17
N ALA A 90 -4.92 0.57 7.70
CA ALA A 90 -4.17 0.99 8.88
C ALA A 90 -2.73 1.37 8.50
N PRO A 91 -1.98 2.01 9.38
CA PRO A 91 -0.52 2.15 9.19
C PRO A 91 0.15 0.80 9.03
N PHE A 92 1.39 0.82 8.59
CA PHE A 92 2.22 -0.39 8.39
C PHE A 92 1.77 -1.24 7.19
N HIS A 93 1.09 -0.62 6.24
CA HIS A 93 0.77 -1.27 4.97
C HIS A 93 1.82 -0.89 3.92
N VAL A 94 1.77 -1.57 2.77
CA VAL A 94 2.64 -1.28 1.63
C VAL A 94 1.76 -0.77 0.49
N GLY A 95 2.12 0.39 -0.06
CA GLY A 95 1.48 0.93 -1.24
C GLY A 95 2.40 0.81 -2.44
N GLY A 96 1.89 0.31 -3.55
CA GLY A 96 2.62 0.23 -4.81
C GLY A 96 2.03 1.17 -5.83
N VAL A 97 2.88 1.90 -6.54
CA VAL A 97 2.46 2.75 -7.66
C VAL A 97 3.27 2.39 -8.89
N ASP A 98 2.60 2.31 -10.01
CA ASP A 98 3.25 2.00 -11.28
C ASP A 98 4.01 3.22 -11.77
N GLY A 99 5.30 3.02 -12.05
CA GLY A 99 6.10 4.00 -12.75
C GLY A 99 6.13 3.67 -14.25
N GLU A 100 6.96 4.40 -14.99
CA GLU A 100 7.10 4.17 -16.43
C GLU A 100 7.73 2.82 -16.75
N GLU A 101 8.72 2.42 -15.98
CA GLU A 101 9.44 1.18 -16.24
C GLU A 101 9.28 0.16 -15.13
N THR A 102 9.15 0.63 -13.89
CA THR A 102 9.05 -0.25 -12.73
C THR A 102 7.97 0.24 -11.80
N ARG A 103 7.54 -0.68 -10.94
CA ARG A 103 6.63 -0.33 -9.86
C ARG A 103 7.43 0.04 -8.64
N ARG A 104 7.03 1.12 -7.96
CA ARG A 104 7.66 1.58 -6.74
C ARG A 104 6.78 1.21 -5.56
N TYR A 105 7.40 0.83 -4.45
CA TYR A 105 6.70 0.40 -3.24
C TYR A 105 7.09 1.28 -2.07
N PHE A 106 6.12 1.56 -1.21
CA PHE A 106 6.31 2.43 -0.06
C PHE A 106 5.67 1.79 1.16
N TYR A 107 6.37 1.83 2.28
CA TYR A 107 5.88 1.33 3.54
C TYR A 107 5.31 2.50 4.36
N ARG A 108 4.12 2.32 4.90
CA ARG A 108 3.49 3.37 5.72
C ARG A 108 3.97 3.28 7.15
N ASN A 109 4.87 4.17 7.55
CA ASN A 109 5.19 4.44 8.94
C ASN A 109 4.06 5.24 9.59
N PRO A 110 4.04 5.40 10.91
CA PRO A 110 2.93 6.13 11.54
C PRO A 110 2.66 7.51 10.95
N ASN A 111 3.69 8.24 10.51
CA ASN A 111 3.53 9.61 10.03
C ASN A 111 4.00 9.87 8.61
N SER A 112 4.49 8.87 7.92
CA SER A 112 5.05 9.07 6.58
C SER A 112 5.16 7.76 5.80
N PHE A 113 5.33 7.89 4.49
CA PHE A 113 5.68 6.78 3.62
C PHE A 113 7.18 6.80 3.36
N VAL A 114 7.80 5.63 3.37
CA VAL A 114 9.20 5.48 2.99
C VAL A 114 9.30 4.46 1.88
N GLU A 115 10.09 4.79 0.86
CA GLU A 115 10.27 3.87 -0.27
C GLU A 115 11.05 2.64 0.17
N VAL A 116 10.55 1.46 -0.23
CA VAL A 116 11.13 0.17 0.16
C VAL A 116 11.15 -0.75 -1.05
N ARG A 117 11.92 -1.81 -0.94
CA ARG A 117 11.80 -2.94 -1.85
C ARG A 117 10.68 -3.84 -1.36
N PHE A 118 10.01 -4.50 -2.27
CA PHE A 118 8.93 -5.41 -1.95
C PHE A 118 8.83 -6.44 -3.06
N SER A 119 8.58 -7.68 -2.70
CA SER A 119 8.52 -8.80 -3.65
C SER A 119 7.08 -9.25 -3.82
N PRO A 120 6.30 -8.59 -4.68
CA PRO A 120 4.85 -8.82 -4.76
C PRO A 120 4.47 -10.24 -5.17
N ARG A 121 5.36 -10.96 -5.85
CA ARG A 121 5.09 -12.34 -6.27
C ARG A 121 4.91 -13.29 -5.09
N PHE A 122 5.41 -12.92 -3.92
CA PHE A 122 5.25 -13.73 -2.72
C PHE A 122 4.07 -13.32 -1.87
N ALA A 123 3.42 -12.20 -2.20
CA ALA A 123 2.27 -11.73 -1.44
C ALA A 123 1.06 -12.64 -1.66
N LEU A 124 0.18 -12.66 -0.66
CA LEU A 124 -1.06 -13.41 -0.78
C LEU A 124 -2.00 -12.69 -1.77
N PRO A 125 -2.74 -13.43 -2.58
CA PRO A 125 -3.64 -12.81 -3.55
C PRO A 125 -4.84 -12.16 -2.88
N MET A 126 -5.57 -11.35 -3.64
CA MET A 126 -6.83 -10.80 -3.18
C MET A 126 -7.79 -11.94 -2.84
N LYS A 127 -8.54 -11.77 -1.75
CA LYS A 127 -9.56 -12.74 -1.43
C LYS A 127 -10.66 -12.67 -2.47
N PRO A 128 -11.23 -13.81 -2.86
CA PRO A 128 -12.36 -13.80 -3.79
C PRO A 128 -13.50 -12.98 -3.21
N GLY A 129 -14.21 -12.29 -4.08
CA GLY A 129 -15.44 -11.60 -3.69
C GLY A 129 -16.47 -12.61 -3.23
N VAL A 130 -17.35 -12.17 -2.37
CA VAL A 130 -18.39 -13.05 -1.80
C VAL A 130 -19.74 -12.63 -2.31
#